data_33e37a08d1a127e399240bd834423ab8
#
_entry.id   33e37a08d1a127e399240bd834423ab8
#
_cell.length_a   1.000
_cell.length_b   1.000
_cell.length_c   1.000
_cell.angle_alpha   90.00
_cell.angle_beta   90.00
_cell.angle_gamma   90.00
#
_symmetry.space_group_name_H-M   'P 1'
#
loop_
_entity.id
_entity.type
_entity.pdbx_description
1 polymer ?
#
loop_
_entity_poly.entity_id
_entity_poly.type
_entity_poly.pdbx_seq_one_letter_code
_entity_poly.pdbx_strand_id
1 'polypeptide(L)'
;MTQWRWMLGGAMAVVLGAQGASAQAPQPRVFRMATSVDAATLDPHATNALFTFLVVHQVYEGLTWRGDDLKVQAGLATRWEQVEPTRWRFHLRDGVRFAGGEAFEADDVVFSIQRALAPTSNYGIFVDTVVSAEARDRLTVDIVTRVPDPVVPDKMTRIMIMDRGWSEANRATIPQNFAQREETHTVRNANGTGPFVIRSREVDQRTVMVRNPTWWGAGAGGGNVTEYHHVTLTSDATRIAALLSGEVDMVHVVPVQDVARIQRNPRLRVLEGQENRTVWLGMRQDVDELAGSDVRGRNPFRDLRVRQAVAHALDLDALRRTTLRGQGVPTGSMWTQYVNGWSQDADRRTPYDPDRARALLTEAGYPNGFSVPFDCPTGTYDEACQAVAGMLARVGIRATLTIHPNAVFSQRVRRQEPMFYGLSWGVPTFDASYTLRAVMASRSVGGAATWNAGGWSNAEFDALLPRIDSEQDPEARRGLIRQAHALHNAQLGHIPMYHMMIPWAHRTGVTVAHRADNQVQVREIRLD
;
A
#
# COMPACT_ATOMS: atom_id res chain seq x y z
N MET A 1 14.16 102.10 -30.82
CA MET A 1 15.58 102.07 -30.41
C MET A 1 15.69 101.35 -29.08
N THR A 2 16.69 100.44 -28.99
CA THR A 2 17.27 99.76 -27.82
C THR A 2 16.48 98.55 -27.28
N GLN A 3 17.14 97.41 -27.57
CA GLN A 3 16.90 96.04 -27.11
C GLN A 3 17.25 95.87 -25.65
N TRP A 4 16.55 95.02 -24.94
CA TRP A 4 17.14 94.33 -23.76
C TRP A 4 16.75 92.87 -23.78
N ARG A 5 17.84 92.02 -23.85
CA ARG A 5 17.84 90.59 -23.80
C ARG A 5 17.89 90.19 -22.33
N TRP A 6 17.00 89.32 -21.89
CA TRP A 6 17.14 88.55 -20.63
C TRP A 6 17.40 87.09 -20.95
N MET A 7 18.54 86.60 -20.49
CA MET A 7 18.89 85.18 -20.45
C MET A 7 18.23 84.57 -19.24
N LEU A 8 17.44 83.51 -19.44
CA LEU A 8 16.95 82.60 -18.39
C LEU A 8 17.74 81.29 -18.52
N GLY A 9 18.63 81.04 -17.55
CA GLY A 9 19.33 79.73 -17.39
C GLY A 9 18.36 78.70 -16.83
N GLY A 10 18.07 77.69 -17.63
CA GLY A 10 17.28 76.52 -17.19
C GLY A 10 18.18 75.53 -16.45
N ALA A 11 17.95 75.35 -15.16
CA ALA A 11 18.53 74.22 -14.39
C ALA A 11 17.77 72.93 -14.71
N MET A 12 18.43 72.00 -15.40
CA MET A 12 17.92 70.68 -15.71
C MET A 12 18.10 69.77 -14.49
N ALA A 13 17.03 69.53 -13.70
CA ALA A 13 17.04 68.57 -12.60
C ALA A 13 16.98 67.15 -13.18
N VAL A 14 18.06 66.40 -13.09
CA VAL A 14 18.11 64.98 -13.40
C VAL A 14 17.44 64.21 -12.25
N VAL A 15 16.19 63.79 -12.44
CA VAL A 15 15.52 62.84 -11.55
C VAL A 15 16.06 61.43 -11.85
N LEU A 16 17.00 60.95 -11.05
CA LEU A 16 17.40 59.57 -11.00
C LEU A 16 16.24 58.75 -10.43
N GLY A 17 15.42 58.18 -11.32
CA GLY A 17 14.44 57.18 -10.95
C GLY A 17 15.11 55.93 -10.44
N ALA A 18 15.10 55.70 -9.13
CA ALA A 18 15.43 54.41 -8.55
C ALA A 18 14.39 53.39 -9.05
N GLN A 19 14.72 52.61 -10.09
CA GLN A 19 13.97 51.41 -10.45
C GLN A 19 14.17 50.40 -9.33
N GLY A 20 13.19 50.32 -8.42
CA GLY A 20 13.12 49.24 -7.45
C GLY A 20 13.05 47.91 -8.23
N ALA A 21 14.12 47.12 -8.15
CA ALA A 21 14.11 45.75 -8.63
C ALA A 21 13.01 45.00 -7.86
N SER A 22 11.87 44.85 -8.49
CA SER A 22 10.83 43.93 -8.00
C SER A 22 11.49 42.56 -7.97
N ALA A 23 11.79 42.05 -6.78
CA ALA A 23 12.23 40.67 -6.63
C ALA A 23 11.13 39.79 -7.22
N GLN A 24 11.38 39.23 -8.39
CA GLN A 24 10.47 38.31 -9.06
C GLN A 24 10.25 37.14 -8.13
N ALA A 25 9.01 36.88 -7.71
CA ALA A 25 8.71 35.75 -6.86
C ALA A 25 9.31 34.46 -7.47
N PRO A 26 9.98 33.63 -6.70
CA PRO A 26 10.60 32.42 -7.23
C PRO A 26 9.57 31.58 -7.98
N GLN A 27 9.93 31.17 -9.20
CA GLN A 27 9.04 30.36 -10.03
C GLN A 27 8.68 29.06 -9.31
N PRO A 28 7.42 28.62 -9.37
CA PRO A 28 6.99 27.39 -8.70
C PRO A 28 7.75 26.18 -9.27
N ARG A 29 8.29 25.35 -8.40
CA ARG A 29 8.86 24.04 -8.76
C ARG A 29 7.75 23.03 -8.79
N VAL A 30 7.22 22.80 -10.00
CA VAL A 30 6.03 21.95 -10.23
C VAL A 30 6.47 20.53 -10.52
N PHE A 31 6.00 19.58 -9.72
CA PHE A 31 6.14 18.15 -9.96
C PHE A 31 4.82 17.56 -10.42
N ARG A 32 4.80 16.83 -11.54
CA ARG A 32 3.61 16.21 -12.14
C ARG A 32 3.78 14.70 -12.15
N MET A 33 2.93 14.00 -11.43
CA MET A 33 2.92 12.54 -11.41
C MET A 33 1.63 11.99 -12.01
N ALA A 34 1.76 11.11 -12.99
CA ALA A 34 0.61 10.41 -13.60
C ALA A 34 0.39 9.04 -12.96
N THR A 35 -0.87 8.74 -12.67
CA THR A 35 -1.37 7.45 -12.19
C THR A 35 -2.48 6.92 -13.10
N SER A 36 -2.78 5.62 -13.03
CA SER A 36 -3.88 5.01 -13.80
C SER A 36 -5.26 5.20 -13.18
N VAL A 37 -5.31 5.54 -11.88
CA VAL A 37 -6.54 5.66 -11.10
C VAL A 37 -6.42 6.90 -10.21
N ASP A 38 -7.51 7.66 -10.07
CA ASP A 38 -7.58 8.81 -9.17
C ASP A 38 -7.74 8.38 -7.70
N ALA A 39 -7.49 9.30 -6.79
CA ALA A 39 -7.95 9.18 -5.41
C ALA A 39 -9.49 9.17 -5.39
N ALA A 40 -10.08 8.12 -4.87
CA ALA A 40 -11.54 7.98 -4.86
C ALA A 40 -12.24 9.02 -3.95
N THR A 41 -11.51 9.54 -2.96
CA THR A 41 -11.98 10.51 -1.97
C THR A 41 -10.79 11.19 -1.30
N LEU A 42 -11.01 12.33 -0.66
CA LEU A 42 -10.04 12.94 0.26
C LEU A 42 -10.31 12.60 1.73
N ASP A 43 -11.35 11.79 2.02
CA ASP A 43 -11.59 11.26 3.34
C ASP A 43 -10.54 10.20 3.70
N PRO A 44 -9.66 10.43 4.69
CA PRO A 44 -8.53 9.55 4.96
C PRO A 44 -8.92 8.22 5.60
N HIS A 45 -10.18 8.04 6.05
CA HIS A 45 -10.65 6.81 6.68
C HIS A 45 -11.72 6.05 5.87
N ALA A 46 -12.15 6.59 4.72
CA ALA A 46 -13.23 6.01 3.93
C ALA A 46 -12.81 4.79 3.10
N THR A 47 -11.59 4.75 2.58
CA THR A 47 -11.07 3.63 1.79
C THR A 47 -9.58 3.44 1.97
N ASN A 48 -9.15 2.19 2.19
CA ASN A 48 -7.74 1.81 2.29
C ASN A 48 -7.18 1.42 0.91
N ALA A 49 -7.47 2.22 -0.12
CA ALA A 49 -6.97 2.00 -1.47
C ALA A 49 -5.63 2.73 -1.69
N LEU A 50 -4.69 2.07 -2.39
CA LEU A 50 -3.35 2.61 -2.67
C LEU A 50 -3.41 4.02 -3.28
N PHE A 51 -4.18 4.21 -4.35
CA PHE A 51 -4.23 5.48 -5.08
C PHE A 51 -4.86 6.61 -4.27
N THR A 52 -5.83 6.32 -3.41
CA THR A 52 -6.36 7.30 -2.45
C THR A 52 -5.28 7.67 -1.44
N PHE A 53 -4.56 6.69 -0.91
CA PHE A 53 -3.51 6.94 0.07
C PHE A 53 -2.34 7.75 -0.50
N LEU A 54 -2.00 7.59 -1.81
CA LEU A 54 -0.99 8.42 -2.51
C LEU A 54 -1.28 9.93 -2.45
N VAL A 55 -2.54 10.31 -2.37
CA VAL A 55 -2.98 11.72 -2.28
C VAL A 55 -3.14 12.16 -0.83
N VAL A 56 -3.88 11.37 -0.03
CA VAL A 56 -4.25 11.81 1.33
C VAL A 56 -3.03 11.93 2.26
N HIS A 57 -2.00 11.08 2.12
CA HIS A 57 -0.80 11.17 2.96
C HIS A 57 0.13 12.36 2.62
N GLN A 58 -0.13 13.11 1.53
CA GLN A 58 0.55 14.39 1.29
C GLN A 58 -0.08 15.52 2.11
N VAL A 59 -1.35 15.35 2.50
CA VAL A 59 -2.17 16.37 3.15
C VAL A 59 -2.35 16.09 4.65
N TYR A 60 -2.47 14.82 5.02
CA TYR A 60 -2.63 14.37 6.39
C TYR A 60 -1.39 13.62 6.88
N GLU A 61 -1.21 13.58 8.19
CA GLU A 61 -0.13 12.84 8.83
C GLU A 61 -0.68 11.93 9.93
N GLY A 62 0.02 10.82 10.18
CA GLY A 62 -0.23 9.94 11.31
C GLY A 62 0.61 10.31 12.55
N LEU A 63 0.34 9.66 13.67
CA LEU A 63 1.19 9.80 14.87
C LEU A 63 2.63 9.37 14.58
N THR A 64 2.77 8.35 13.76
CA THR A 64 4.05 7.82 13.27
C THR A 64 4.03 7.81 11.73
N TRP A 65 5.20 7.68 11.12
CA TRP A 65 5.33 7.51 9.68
C TRP A 65 6.45 6.50 9.35
N ARG A 66 6.60 6.11 8.09
CA ARG A 66 7.68 5.22 7.66
C ARG A 66 8.76 6.00 6.93
N GLY A 67 9.98 5.93 7.45
CA GLY A 67 11.17 6.45 6.77
C GLY A 67 11.48 5.71 5.46
N ASP A 68 12.57 6.08 4.79
CA ASP A 68 13.01 5.44 3.54
C ASP A 68 13.42 3.98 3.75
N ASP A 69 13.87 3.64 4.95
CA ASP A 69 14.17 2.28 5.38
C ASP A 69 12.92 1.47 5.76
N LEU A 70 11.72 2.05 5.60
CA LEU A 70 10.40 1.51 5.93
C LEU A 70 10.19 1.24 7.43
N LYS A 71 11.11 1.67 8.30
CA LYS A 71 10.93 1.60 9.74
C LYS A 71 10.05 2.72 10.26
N VAL A 72 9.38 2.45 11.36
CA VAL A 72 8.54 3.44 12.04
C VAL A 72 9.40 4.56 12.61
N GLN A 73 9.02 5.79 12.35
CA GLN A 73 9.66 7.02 12.81
C GLN A 73 8.64 7.97 13.41
N ALA A 74 9.15 8.97 14.15
CA ALA A 74 8.36 10.03 14.76
C ALA A 74 7.67 10.90 13.70
N GLY A 75 6.34 10.97 13.78
CA GLY A 75 5.47 11.84 12.97
C GLY A 75 4.90 12.97 13.82
N LEU A 76 3.57 13.01 13.96
CA LEU A 76 2.89 13.91 14.88
C LEU A 76 3.15 13.57 16.36
N ALA A 77 3.52 12.33 16.66
CA ALA A 77 4.12 11.97 17.95
C ALA A 77 5.65 12.05 17.87
N THR A 78 6.28 12.65 18.88
CA THR A 78 7.75 12.76 19.00
C THR A 78 8.37 11.50 19.61
N ARG A 79 7.63 10.80 20.45
CA ARG A 79 7.99 9.52 21.08
C ARG A 79 6.73 8.79 21.53
N TRP A 80 6.87 7.48 21.77
CA TRP A 80 5.83 6.63 22.34
C TRP A 80 6.45 5.57 23.23
N GLU A 81 5.65 5.05 24.14
CA GLU A 81 6.05 4.03 25.09
C GLU A 81 4.85 3.16 25.47
N GLN A 82 5.09 1.91 25.76
CA GLN A 82 4.08 1.02 26.31
C GLN A 82 4.10 1.12 27.84
N VAL A 83 3.11 1.82 28.40
CA VAL A 83 3.04 2.05 29.86
C VAL A 83 2.37 0.91 30.62
N GLU A 84 1.55 0.11 29.92
CA GLU A 84 0.93 -1.13 30.37
C GLU A 84 0.83 -2.10 29.20
N PRO A 85 0.68 -3.41 29.38
CA PRO A 85 0.57 -4.37 28.28
C PRO A 85 -0.49 -4.03 27.23
N THR A 86 -1.56 -3.32 27.65
CA THR A 86 -2.68 -2.91 26.78
C THR A 86 -2.80 -1.39 26.64
N ARG A 87 -1.76 -0.63 26.98
CA ARG A 87 -1.79 0.84 26.92
C ARG A 87 -0.51 1.41 26.34
N TRP A 88 -0.64 2.06 25.22
CA TRP A 88 0.41 2.81 24.55
C TRP A 88 0.24 4.30 24.79
N ARG A 89 1.29 5.00 25.25
CA ARG A 89 1.32 6.45 25.43
C ARG A 89 2.10 7.11 24.32
N PHE A 90 1.49 8.08 23.67
CA PHE A 90 2.10 8.90 22.61
C PHE A 90 2.23 10.34 23.10
N HIS A 91 3.45 10.90 22.97
CA HIS A 91 3.74 12.30 23.28
C HIS A 91 3.75 13.10 21.99
N LEU A 92 2.85 14.05 21.87
CA LEU A 92 2.58 14.78 20.64
C LEU A 92 3.57 15.92 20.43
N ARG A 93 3.73 16.31 19.18
CA ARG A 93 4.56 17.43 18.76
C ARG A 93 3.84 18.74 19.06
N ASP A 94 4.48 19.63 19.81
CA ASP A 94 3.95 20.96 20.10
C ASP A 94 4.11 21.91 18.89
N GLY A 95 3.22 22.90 18.78
CA GLY A 95 3.25 23.94 17.76
C GLY A 95 2.80 23.50 16.36
N VAL A 96 2.35 22.25 16.17
CA VAL A 96 1.76 21.79 14.90
C VAL A 96 0.41 22.48 14.65
N ARG A 97 0.15 22.83 13.38
CA ARG A 97 -1.13 23.41 12.95
C ARG A 97 -1.70 22.66 11.77
N PHE A 98 -3.01 22.58 11.71
CA PHE A 98 -3.73 22.19 10.52
C PHE A 98 -3.65 23.28 9.44
N ALA A 99 -3.95 22.93 8.21
CA ALA A 99 -3.92 23.88 7.08
C ALA A 99 -4.88 25.08 7.26
N GLY A 100 -5.98 24.89 8.00
CA GLY A 100 -6.91 25.96 8.40
C GLY A 100 -6.35 26.91 9.44
N GLY A 101 -5.26 26.55 10.11
CA GLY A 101 -4.59 27.35 11.14
C GLY A 101 -4.86 26.89 12.57
N GLU A 102 -5.78 25.95 12.79
CA GLU A 102 -6.12 25.37 14.10
C GLU A 102 -4.91 24.61 14.67
N ALA A 103 -4.78 24.63 16.01
CA ALA A 103 -3.72 23.89 16.70
C ALA A 103 -4.05 22.39 16.70
N PHE A 104 -3.03 21.55 16.48
CA PHE A 104 -3.14 20.10 16.65
C PHE A 104 -2.95 19.73 18.13
N GLU A 105 -3.88 18.96 18.67
CA GLU A 105 -3.89 18.55 20.09
C GLU A 105 -4.36 17.09 20.26
N ALA A 106 -4.29 16.58 21.49
CA ALA A 106 -4.65 15.20 21.81
C ALA A 106 -6.12 14.85 21.48
N ASP A 107 -7.04 15.83 21.57
CA ASP A 107 -8.45 15.64 21.21
C ASP A 107 -8.66 15.31 19.74
N ASP A 108 -7.80 15.80 18.83
CA ASP A 108 -7.83 15.45 17.40
C ASP A 108 -7.43 14.00 17.16
N VAL A 109 -6.48 13.50 17.96
CA VAL A 109 -6.07 12.09 17.93
C VAL A 109 -7.20 11.20 18.40
N VAL A 110 -7.81 11.54 19.56
CA VAL A 110 -8.97 10.81 20.12
C VAL A 110 -10.10 10.75 19.09
N PHE A 111 -10.45 11.89 18.49
CA PHE A 111 -11.46 12.00 17.45
C PHE A 111 -11.12 11.11 16.23
N SER A 112 -9.89 11.17 15.74
CA SER A 112 -9.48 10.44 14.53
C SER A 112 -9.49 8.92 14.74
N ILE A 113 -9.11 8.45 15.94
CA ILE A 113 -9.19 7.03 16.31
C ILE A 113 -10.66 6.58 16.44
N GLN A 114 -11.52 7.37 17.06
CA GLN A 114 -12.96 7.09 17.14
C GLN A 114 -13.57 7.00 15.73
N ARG A 115 -13.14 7.91 14.85
CA ARG A 115 -13.55 7.91 13.45
C ARG A 115 -13.07 6.65 12.71
N ALA A 116 -11.85 6.20 12.94
CA ALA A 116 -11.32 4.96 12.37
C ALA A 116 -12.05 3.69 12.87
N LEU A 117 -12.58 3.73 14.10
CA LEU A 117 -13.39 2.66 14.70
C LEU A 117 -14.85 2.63 14.19
N ALA A 118 -15.31 3.68 13.52
CA ALA A 118 -16.70 3.77 13.06
C ALA A 118 -17.02 2.67 12.02
N PRO A 119 -18.29 2.17 11.97
CA PRO A 119 -18.69 1.09 11.06
C PRO A 119 -18.50 1.39 9.56
N THR A 120 -18.51 2.67 9.18
CA THR A 120 -18.29 3.11 7.79
C THR A 120 -16.82 3.20 7.41
N SER A 121 -15.90 3.08 8.38
CA SER A 121 -14.47 3.12 8.15
C SER A 121 -13.95 1.84 7.49
N ASN A 122 -13.07 2.00 6.49
CA ASN A 122 -12.29 0.89 5.94
C ASN A 122 -10.91 0.74 6.61
N TYR A 123 -10.68 1.45 7.72
CA TYR A 123 -9.44 1.41 8.50
C TYR A 123 -9.55 0.59 9.78
N GLY A 124 -10.69 -0.05 10.03
CA GLY A 124 -10.93 -0.90 11.20
C GLY A 124 -9.84 -1.94 11.46
N ILE A 125 -9.20 -2.46 10.41
CA ILE A 125 -8.10 -3.42 10.52
C ILE A 125 -6.83 -2.83 11.20
N PHE A 126 -6.65 -1.51 11.19
CA PHE A 126 -5.53 -0.83 11.86
C PHE A 126 -5.86 -0.44 13.30
N VAL A 127 -7.11 -0.56 13.69
CA VAL A 127 -7.60 -0.28 15.05
C VAL A 127 -8.35 -1.49 15.62
N ASP A 128 -8.16 -2.66 15.06
CA ASP A 128 -8.87 -3.91 15.38
C ASP A 128 -8.74 -4.35 16.84
N THR A 129 -7.62 -4.03 17.49
CA THR A 129 -7.38 -4.26 18.91
C THR A 129 -7.73 -3.06 19.79
N VAL A 130 -7.87 -1.86 19.21
CA VAL A 130 -8.10 -0.62 19.95
C VAL A 130 -9.52 -0.59 20.53
N VAL A 131 -9.62 -0.21 21.79
CA VAL A 131 -10.88 -0.01 22.53
C VAL A 131 -11.20 1.48 22.64
N SER A 132 -10.18 2.29 22.96
CA SER A 132 -10.32 3.73 23.13
C SER A 132 -9.01 4.47 22.89
N ALA A 133 -9.12 5.78 22.69
CA ALA A 133 -8.04 6.73 22.86
C ALA A 133 -8.46 7.75 23.92
N GLU A 134 -7.52 8.15 24.79
CA GLU A 134 -7.77 9.01 25.95
C GLU A 134 -6.76 10.15 25.99
N ALA A 135 -7.22 11.39 25.86
CA ALA A 135 -6.37 12.55 26.09
C ALA A 135 -6.01 12.62 27.58
N ARG A 136 -4.71 12.64 27.89
CA ARG A 136 -4.20 12.80 29.27
C ARG A 136 -3.97 14.26 29.60
N ASP A 137 -3.50 14.97 28.62
CA ASP A 137 -3.33 16.42 28.59
C ASP A 137 -3.32 16.87 27.10
N ARG A 138 -3.07 18.17 26.88
CA ARG A 138 -3.08 18.77 25.52
C ARG A 138 -2.16 18.05 24.50
N LEU A 139 -1.05 17.48 24.95
CA LEU A 139 -0.01 16.89 24.10
C LEU A 139 0.32 15.43 24.46
N THR A 140 -0.54 14.76 25.21
CA THR A 140 -0.34 13.35 25.60
C THR A 140 -1.63 12.58 25.39
N VAL A 141 -1.56 11.48 24.64
CA VAL A 141 -2.70 10.59 24.38
C VAL A 141 -2.31 9.14 24.68
N ASP A 142 -3.20 8.43 25.37
CA ASP A 142 -3.11 7.00 25.57
C ASP A 142 -4.02 6.27 24.56
N ILE A 143 -3.50 5.24 23.89
CA ILE A 143 -4.26 4.30 23.07
C ILE A 143 -4.41 3.01 23.86
N VAL A 144 -5.65 2.62 24.15
CA VAL A 144 -5.99 1.44 24.95
C VAL A 144 -6.42 0.32 24.00
N THR A 145 -5.83 -0.85 24.19
CA THR A 145 -6.15 -2.07 23.43
C THR A 145 -6.80 -3.12 24.33
N ARG A 146 -7.64 -4.00 23.77
CA ARG A 146 -8.30 -5.09 24.52
C ARG A 146 -7.36 -6.25 24.86
N VAL A 147 -6.28 -6.39 24.11
CA VAL A 147 -5.21 -7.38 24.30
C VAL A 147 -3.87 -6.67 24.07
N PRO A 148 -2.75 -7.19 24.59
CA PRO A 148 -1.44 -6.66 24.25
C PRO A 148 -1.25 -6.61 22.73
N ASP A 149 -0.73 -5.47 22.22
CA ASP A 149 -0.53 -5.27 20.79
C ASP A 149 0.77 -4.48 20.55
N PRO A 150 1.89 -5.16 20.29
CA PRO A 150 3.17 -4.51 20.05
C PRO A 150 3.25 -3.78 18.70
N VAL A 151 2.24 -3.91 17.84
CA VAL A 151 2.21 -3.34 16.47
C VAL A 151 1.45 -2.01 16.40
N VAL A 152 0.94 -1.50 17.54
CA VAL A 152 0.22 -0.21 17.57
C VAL A 152 1.01 0.93 16.93
N PRO A 153 2.32 1.14 17.18
CA PRO A 153 3.06 2.20 16.51
C PRO A 153 3.11 2.05 14.98
N ASP A 154 3.18 0.81 14.46
CA ASP A 154 3.12 0.53 13.03
C ASP A 154 1.75 0.83 12.43
N LYS A 155 0.68 0.49 13.14
CA LYS A 155 -0.70 0.75 12.72
C LYS A 155 -0.99 2.25 12.66
N MET A 156 -0.40 3.05 13.56
CA MET A 156 -0.56 4.50 13.60
C MET A 156 0.09 5.22 12.41
N THR A 157 0.91 4.56 11.61
CA THR A 157 1.37 5.09 10.31
C THR A 157 0.26 5.19 9.27
N ARG A 158 -0.88 4.53 9.52
CA ARG A 158 -2.03 4.46 8.60
C ARG A 158 -3.22 5.30 9.07
N ILE A 159 -3.30 5.63 10.36
CA ILE A 159 -4.37 6.45 10.92
C ILE A 159 -4.00 7.92 10.77
N MET A 160 -4.58 8.56 9.76
CA MET A 160 -4.38 9.98 9.47
C MET A 160 -5.17 10.84 10.45
N ILE A 161 -4.51 11.84 11.04
CA ILE A 161 -5.15 12.70 12.03
C ILE A 161 -5.90 13.84 11.33
N MET A 162 -7.15 14.03 11.76
CA MET A 162 -8.07 15.08 11.29
C MET A 162 -8.35 16.07 12.40
N ASP A 163 -8.53 17.30 12.02
CA ASP A 163 -9.03 18.37 12.90
C ASP A 163 -10.49 18.07 13.30
N ARG A 164 -10.71 17.92 14.61
CA ARG A 164 -12.04 17.69 15.18
C ARG A 164 -12.99 18.84 14.90
N GLY A 165 -12.58 20.08 15.16
CA GLY A 165 -13.44 21.27 15.01
C GLY A 165 -13.85 21.49 13.56
N TRP A 166 -12.89 21.36 12.62
CA TRP A 166 -13.19 21.41 11.20
C TRP A 166 -14.16 20.30 10.77
N SER A 167 -13.95 19.09 11.26
CA SER A 167 -14.80 17.94 10.95
C SER A 167 -16.23 18.11 11.46
N GLU A 168 -16.41 18.64 12.68
CA GLU A 168 -17.70 18.97 13.27
C GLU A 168 -18.43 20.07 12.44
N ALA A 169 -17.71 21.15 12.10
CA ALA A 169 -18.26 22.27 11.32
C ALA A 169 -18.72 21.83 9.91
N ASN A 170 -18.07 20.82 9.33
CA ASN A 170 -18.34 20.32 7.97
C ASN A 170 -19.15 19.01 7.93
N ARG A 171 -19.73 18.57 9.05
CA ARG A 171 -20.52 17.33 9.16
C ARG A 171 -19.74 16.09 8.69
N ALA A 172 -18.46 16.04 9.05
CA ALA A 172 -17.51 14.98 8.67
C ALA A 172 -17.03 14.17 9.89
N THR A 173 -17.86 14.06 10.93
CA THR A 173 -17.52 13.39 12.19
C THR A 173 -17.40 11.87 12.06
N ILE A 174 -18.03 11.28 11.03
CA ILE A 174 -17.89 9.87 10.66
C ILE A 174 -17.29 9.76 9.26
N PRO A 175 -16.56 8.67 8.94
CA PRO A 175 -16.06 8.45 7.58
C PRO A 175 -17.18 8.35 6.56
N GLN A 176 -16.93 8.84 5.35
CA GLN A 176 -17.78 8.61 4.20
C GLN A 176 -18.12 7.12 4.07
N ASN A 177 -19.39 6.78 3.88
CA ASN A 177 -19.78 5.44 3.50
C ASN A 177 -19.40 5.19 2.03
N PHE A 178 -18.16 4.73 1.83
CA PHE A 178 -17.61 4.53 0.49
C PHE A 178 -18.37 3.45 -0.31
N ALA A 179 -18.88 2.42 0.35
CA ALA A 179 -19.64 1.34 -0.30
C ALA A 179 -20.96 1.84 -0.89
N GLN A 180 -21.58 2.85 -0.27
CA GLN A 180 -22.82 3.49 -0.74
C GLN A 180 -22.57 4.71 -1.63
N ARG A 181 -21.30 5.06 -1.92
CA ARG A 181 -20.91 6.23 -2.69
C ARG A 181 -21.51 7.53 -2.12
N GLU A 182 -21.55 7.62 -0.79
CA GLU A 182 -22.04 8.80 -0.10
C GLU A 182 -21.24 10.05 -0.50
N GLU A 183 -21.92 11.15 -0.81
CA GLU A 183 -21.26 12.43 -1.09
C GLU A 183 -21.17 13.23 0.21
N THR A 184 -19.98 13.35 0.78
CA THR A 184 -19.68 14.12 1.98
C THR A 184 -18.71 15.25 1.69
N HIS A 185 -18.58 16.21 2.62
CA HIS A 185 -17.64 17.33 2.47
C HIS A 185 -16.20 16.85 2.25
N THR A 186 -15.80 15.75 2.92
CA THR A 186 -14.45 15.17 2.83
C THR A 186 -14.15 14.45 1.52
N VAL A 187 -15.12 14.24 0.63
CA VAL A 187 -14.85 13.69 -0.71
C VAL A 187 -13.95 14.64 -1.51
N ARG A 188 -14.14 15.96 -1.34
CA ARG A 188 -13.48 17.00 -2.15
C ARG A 188 -12.62 17.97 -1.35
N ASN A 189 -12.75 17.99 -0.02
CA ASN A 189 -12.08 18.95 0.86
C ASN A 189 -11.25 18.22 1.92
N ALA A 190 -10.14 18.84 2.30
CA ALA A 190 -9.22 18.30 3.28
C ALA A 190 -8.64 19.41 4.15
N ASN A 191 -8.50 19.15 5.46
CA ASN A 191 -7.79 20.00 6.42
C ASN A 191 -6.86 19.10 7.24
N GLY A 192 -5.61 18.98 6.85
CA GLY A 192 -4.61 18.15 7.50
C GLY A 192 -3.40 18.96 7.95
N THR A 193 -2.47 18.28 8.62
CA THR A 193 -1.21 18.87 9.11
C THR A 193 -0.04 18.71 8.13
N GLY A 194 -0.28 18.05 6.99
CA GLY A 194 0.77 17.57 6.09
C GLY A 194 1.53 18.62 5.31
N PRO A 195 2.57 18.18 4.56
CA PRO A 195 3.49 19.05 3.82
C PRO A 195 2.84 19.79 2.64
N PHE A 196 1.66 19.36 2.19
CA PHE A 196 0.92 19.98 1.09
C PHE A 196 -0.54 20.22 1.48
N VAL A 197 -1.15 21.21 0.83
CA VAL A 197 -2.59 21.53 0.94
C VAL A 197 -3.23 21.45 -0.44
N ILE A 198 -4.49 21.01 -0.49
CA ILE A 198 -5.25 20.96 -1.75
C ILE A 198 -5.57 22.38 -2.22
N ARG A 199 -5.17 22.72 -3.44
CA ARG A 199 -5.54 23.98 -4.10
C ARG A 199 -6.75 23.80 -5.00
N SER A 200 -6.81 22.71 -5.76
CA SER A 200 -7.96 22.38 -6.60
C SER A 200 -8.03 20.87 -6.86
N ARG A 201 -9.25 20.37 -7.08
CA ARG A 201 -9.49 18.98 -7.43
C ARG A 201 -10.55 18.88 -8.53
N GLU A 202 -10.16 18.30 -9.63
CA GLU A 202 -11.01 17.86 -10.73
C GLU A 202 -11.00 16.32 -10.71
N VAL A 203 -12.11 15.75 -10.22
CA VAL A 203 -12.23 14.29 -10.03
C VAL A 203 -11.95 13.57 -11.34
N ASP A 204 -11.20 12.45 -11.26
CA ASP A 204 -10.75 11.62 -12.38
C ASP A 204 -9.85 12.34 -13.42
N GLN A 205 -9.37 13.54 -13.10
CA GLN A 205 -8.50 14.31 -13.98
C GLN A 205 -7.22 14.74 -13.26
N ARG A 206 -7.35 15.63 -12.27
CA ARG A 206 -6.19 16.24 -11.63
C ARG A 206 -6.51 16.78 -10.24
N THR A 207 -5.62 16.49 -9.30
CA THR A 207 -5.56 17.14 -7.99
C THR A 207 -4.28 17.99 -7.93
N VAL A 208 -4.42 19.29 -7.68
CA VAL A 208 -3.31 20.23 -7.52
C VAL A 208 -3.13 20.53 -6.05
N MET A 209 -1.92 20.34 -5.57
CA MET A 209 -1.50 20.59 -4.19
C MET A 209 -0.36 21.60 -4.18
N VAL A 210 -0.35 22.49 -3.20
CA VAL A 210 0.74 23.45 -2.99
C VAL A 210 1.40 23.19 -1.65
N ARG A 211 2.68 23.51 -1.52
CA ARG A 211 3.41 23.34 -0.26
C ARG A 211 2.72 24.09 0.85
N ASN A 212 2.51 23.43 1.97
CA ASN A 212 1.98 24.02 3.19
C ASN A 212 3.05 24.93 3.82
N PRO A 213 2.84 26.28 3.85
CA PRO A 213 3.84 27.20 4.35
C PRO A 213 4.07 27.10 5.86
N THR A 214 3.10 26.55 6.58
CA THR A 214 3.12 26.39 8.04
C THR A 214 3.44 24.96 8.48
N TRP A 215 3.85 24.10 7.53
CA TRP A 215 4.17 22.72 7.87
C TRP A 215 5.36 22.66 8.85
N TRP A 216 5.15 21.98 9.98
CA TRP A 216 6.12 21.86 11.06
C TRP A 216 7.48 21.26 10.62
N GLY A 217 7.48 20.40 9.58
CA GLY A 217 8.66 19.73 9.03
C GLY A 217 9.38 20.51 7.92
N ALA A 218 9.05 21.77 7.66
CA ALA A 218 9.58 22.54 6.53
C ALA A 218 11.11 22.62 6.48
N GLY A 219 11.80 22.54 7.64
CA GLY A 219 13.27 22.56 7.73
C GLY A 219 13.94 21.18 7.66
N ALA A 220 13.18 20.09 7.70
CA ALA A 220 13.69 18.73 7.81
C ALA A 220 13.66 17.92 6.49
N GLY A 221 13.03 18.43 5.43
CA GLY A 221 12.88 17.73 4.16
C GLY A 221 13.95 18.09 3.13
N GLY A 222 14.44 17.08 2.39
CA GLY A 222 15.42 17.26 1.31
C GLY A 222 14.83 17.73 -0.01
N GLY A 223 13.50 17.75 -0.17
CA GLY A 223 12.81 18.08 -1.42
C GLY A 223 12.62 19.58 -1.63
N ASN A 224 12.39 19.97 -2.89
CA ASN A 224 12.23 21.37 -3.29
C ASN A 224 10.94 21.62 -4.10
N VAL A 225 10.05 20.63 -4.21
CA VAL A 225 8.75 20.76 -4.86
C VAL A 225 7.88 21.77 -4.10
N THR A 226 7.36 22.78 -4.80
CA THR A 226 6.45 23.79 -4.22
C THR A 226 5.02 23.58 -4.67
N GLU A 227 4.81 22.87 -5.79
CA GLU A 227 3.49 22.54 -6.34
C GLU A 227 3.51 21.11 -6.87
N TYR A 228 2.52 20.29 -6.52
CA TYR A 228 2.38 18.92 -6.95
C TYR A 228 1.06 18.72 -7.69
N HIS A 229 1.14 18.13 -8.88
CA HIS A 229 -0.03 17.70 -9.66
C HIS A 229 -0.11 16.18 -9.66
N HIS A 230 -1.14 15.65 -9.05
CA HIS A 230 -1.57 14.26 -9.23
C HIS A 230 -2.49 14.21 -10.44
N VAL A 231 -2.03 13.58 -11.53
CA VAL A 231 -2.72 13.55 -12.83
C VAL A 231 -3.23 12.14 -13.09
N THR A 232 -4.51 12.00 -13.42
CA THR A 232 -5.11 10.70 -13.73
C THR A 232 -5.11 10.47 -15.24
N LEU A 233 -4.37 9.46 -15.70
CA LEU A 233 -4.32 9.03 -17.10
C LEU A 233 -4.55 7.52 -17.16
N THR A 234 -5.80 7.12 -17.38
CA THR A 234 -6.24 5.71 -17.30
C THR A 234 -5.63 4.83 -18.39
N SER A 235 -5.43 5.37 -19.60
CA SER A 235 -4.79 4.65 -20.69
C SER A 235 -3.28 4.56 -20.50
N ASP A 236 -2.73 3.35 -20.53
CA ASP A 236 -1.29 3.10 -20.44
C ASP A 236 -0.53 3.83 -21.56
N ALA A 237 -1.01 3.75 -22.80
CA ALA A 237 -0.37 4.40 -23.93
C ALA A 237 -0.32 5.94 -23.76
N THR A 238 -1.42 6.55 -23.29
CA THR A 238 -1.49 7.99 -23.03
C THR A 238 -0.53 8.38 -21.90
N ARG A 239 -0.49 7.59 -20.83
CA ARG A 239 0.37 7.84 -19.67
C ARG A 239 1.87 7.80 -20.04
N ILE A 240 2.27 6.81 -20.85
CA ILE A 240 3.65 6.72 -21.34
C ILE A 240 3.96 7.83 -22.36
N ALA A 241 3.01 8.20 -23.23
CA ALA A 241 3.19 9.32 -24.16
C ALA A 241 3.40 10.66 -23.41
N ALA A 242 2.64 10.91 -22.35
CA ALA A 242 2.78 12.11 -21.50
C ALA A 242 4.16 12.19 -20.82
N LEU A 243 4.73 11.06 -20.38
CA LEU A 243 6.10 11.01 -19.86
C LEU A 243 7.14 11.30 -20.96
N LEU A 244 6.98 10.71 -22.12
CA LEU A 244 7.91 10.88 -23.25
C LEU A 244 7.92 12.32 -23.78
N SER A 245 6.77 12.99 -23.81
CA SER A 245 6.63 14.39 -24.24
C SER A 245 7.11 15.38 -23.16
N GLY A 246 7.12 14.97 -21.90
CA GLY A 246 7.43 15.84 -20.75
C GLY A 246 6.21 16.60 -20.22
N GLU A 247 5.01 16.20 -20.57
CA GLU A 247 3.78 16.69 -19.98
C GLU A 247 3.68 16.31 -18.49
N VAL A 248 4.18 15.11 -18.13
CA VAL A 248 4.36 14.67 -16.74
C VAL A 248 5.83 14.37 -16.46
N ASP A 249 6.22 14.52 -15.20
CA ASP A 249 7.60 14.33 -14.74
C ASP A 249 7.85 12.90 -14.27
N MET A 250 6.79 12.19 -13.87
CA MET A 250 6.83 10.81 -13.39
C MET A 250 5.57 10.04 -13.76
N VAL A 251 5.72 8.75 -14.04
CA VAL A 251 4.64 7.77 -14.13
C VAL A 251 4.79 6.78 -12.98
N HIS A 252 3.74 6.68 -12.16
CA HIS A 252 3.65 5.73 -11.08
C HIS A 252 2.99 4.45 -11.60
N VAL A 253 3.75 3.35 -11.52
CA VAL A 253 3.53 2.04 -12.11
C VAL A 253 3.55 2.07 -13.65
N VAL A 254 4.72 1.76 -14.19
CA VAL A 254 4.92 1.58 -15.64
C VAL A 254 4.45 0.18 -16.06
N PRO A 255 3.69 0.04 -17.15
CA PRO A 255 3.38 -1.27 -17.71
C PRO A 255 4.67 -2.03 -18.08
N VAL A 256 4.74 -3.32 -17.74
CA VAL A 256 5.97 -4.15 -17.88
C VAL A 256 6.51 -4.14 -19.30
N GLN A 257 5.62 -4.14 -20.30
CA GLN A 257 5.96 -4.12 -21.73
C GLN A 257 6.66 -2.82 -22.17
N ASP A 258 6.46 -1.71 -21.43
CA ASP A 258 7.03 -0.40 -21.77
C ASP A 258 8.38 -0.13 -21.10
N VAL A 259 8.75 -0.90 -20.07
CA VAL A 259 9.99 -0.70 -19.29
C VAL A 259 11.22 -0.62 -20.18
N ALA A 260 11.43 -1.61 -21.06
CA ALA A 260 12.59 -1.64 -21.94
C ALA A 260 12.61 -0.48 -22.96
N ARG A 261 11.45 0.02 -23.38
CA ARG A 261 11.33 1.18 -24.27
C ARG A 261 11.74 2.46 -23.56
N ILE A 262 11.31 2.63 -22.30
CA ILE A 262 11.63 3.81 -21.48
C ILE A 262 13.12 3.82 -21.13
N GLN A 263 13.71 2.68 -20.73
CA GLN A 263 15.12 2.53 -20.40
C GLN A 263 16.07 2.96 -21.55
N ARG A 264 15.64 2.83 -22.82
CA ARG A 264 16.42 3.27 -23.98
C ARG A 264 16.40 4.78 -24.22
N ASN A 265 15.51 5.51 -23.53
CA ASN A 265 15.45 6.98 -23.67
C ASN A 265 16.42 7.64 -22.66
N PRO A 266 17.47 8.37 -23.12
CA PRO A 266 18.47 8.96 -22.23
C PRO A 266 17.90 10.06 -21.32
N ARG A 267 16.73 10.62 -21.63
CA ARG A 267 16.06 11.64 -20.81
C ARG A 267 15.17 11.05 -19.72
N LEU A 268 15.05 9.72 -19.64
CA LEU A 268 14.22 9.04 -18.68
C LEU A 268 15.03 8.07 -17.81
N ARG A 269 14.50 7.74 -16.65
CA ARG A 269 14.99 6.71 -15.75
C ARG A 269 13.84 5.80 -15.35
N VAL A 270 14.13 4.51 -15.22
CA VAL A 270 13.21 3.54 -14.62
C VAL A 270 13.79 3.15 -13.26
N LEU A 271 13.00 3.29 -12.22
CA LEU A 271 13.28 2.77 -10.88
C LEU A 271 12.52 1.45 -10.74
N GLU A 272 13.28 0.36 -10.62
CA GLU A 272 12.73 -0.97 -10.41
C GLU A 272 12.99 -1.38 -8.96
N GLY A 273 11.94 -1.67 -8.23
CA GLY A 273 12.02 -2.06 -6.84
C GLY A 273 10.95 -3.10 -6.47
N GLN A 274 11.24 -3.90 -5.46
CA GLN A 274 10.30 -4.87 -4.93
C GLN A 274 9.20 -4.16 -4.15
N GLU A 275 7.94 -4.48 -4.46
CA GLU A 275 6.80 -4.10 -3.64
C GLU A 275 6.67 -5.04 -2.43
N ASN A 276 6.21 -4.52 -1.32
CA ASN A 276 5.83 -5.33 -0.16
C ASN A 276 4.52 -6.09 -0.44
N ARG A 277 4.56 -6.93 -1.48
CA ARG A 277 3.42 -7.72 -1.95
C ARG A 277 3.88 -9.05 -2.53
N THR A 278 3.20 -10.13 -2.15
CA THR A 278 3.43 -11.49 -2.64
C THR A 278 2.24 -12.00 -3.42
N VAL A 279 2.49 -12.61 -4.57
CA VAL A 279 1.50 -13.37 -5.35
C VAL A 279 1.63 -14.84 -4.99
N TRP A 280 0.49 -15.50 -4.74
CA TRP A 280 0.43 -16.89 -4.28
C TRP A 280 -0.81 -17.61 -4.80
N LEU A 281 -0.80 -18.94 -4.72
CA LEU A 281 -1.93 -19.79 -5.08
C LEU A 281 -2.59 -20.34 -3.83
N GLY A 282 -3.93 -20.30 -3.81
CA GLY A 282 -4.75 -20.93 -2.77
C GLY A 282 -5.55 -22.11 -3.32
N MET A 283 -5.74 -23.11 -2.47
CA MET A 283 -6.40 -24.37 -2.79
C MET A 283 -7.50 -24.65 -1.77
N ARG A 284 -8.69 -25.00 -2.23
CA ARG A 284 -9.82 -25.33 -1.36
C ARG A 284 -9.59 -26.66 -0.64
N GLN A 285 -9.52 -26.65 0.69
CA GLN A 285 -9.15 -27.81 1.49
C GLN A 285 -10.23 -28.25 2.49
N ASP A 286 -11.21 -27.41 2.78
CA ASP A 286 -12.25 -27.59 3.83
C ASP A 286 -13.53 -28.27 3.32
N VAL A 287 -13.63 -28.55 2.02
CA VAL A 287 -14.79 -29.24 1.41
C VAL A 287 -14.44 -30.67 1.04
N ASP A 288 -15.43 -31.56 1.04
CA ASP A 288 -15.23 -32.99 0.71
C ASP A 288 -15.07 -33.24 -0.79
N GLU A 289 -15.57 -32.34 -1.64
CA GLU A 289 -15.49 -32.41 -3.10
C GLU A 289 -15.29 -31.00 -3.69
N LEU A 290 -14.47 -30.88 -4.75
CA LEU A 290 -14.26 -29.62 -5.46
C LEU A 290 -15.37 -29.40 -6.49
N ALA A 291 -16.16 -28.36 -6.32
CA ALA A 291 -17.20 -28.00 -7.29
C ALA A 291 -16.60 -27.75 -8.68
N GLY A 292 -17.14 -28.36 -9.71
CA GLY A 292 -16.66 -28.25 -11.09
C GLY A 292 -15.41 -29.09 -11.42
N SER A 293 -14.89 -29.90 -10.49
CA SER A 293 -13.87 -30.91 -10.76
C SER A 293 -14.48 -32.17 -11.40
N ASP A 294 -13.65 -32.93 -12.12
CA ASP A 294 -14.00 -34.28 -12.61
C ASP A 294 -13.79 -35.37 -11.55
N VAL A 295 -13.18 -35.06 -10.41
CA VAL A 295 -13.05 -35.95 -9.26
C VAL A 295 -14.32 -35.90 -8.41
N ARG A 296 -14.96 -37.04 -8.18
CA ARG A 296 -16.18 -37.18 -7.37
C ARG A 296 -15.91 -37.85 -6.03
N GLY A 297 -16.64 -37.43 -4.99
CA GLY A 297 -16.62 -38.03 -3.65
C GLY A 297 -15.33 -37.79 -2.86
N ARG A 298 -14.39 -37.00 -3.36
CA ARG A 298 -13.16 -36.61 -2.64
C ARG A 298 -12.57 -35.32 -3.17
N ASN A 299 -11.80 -34.65 -2.32
CA ASN A 299 -11.09 -33.43 -2.65
C ASN A 299 -9.58 -33.67 -2.78
N PRO A 300 -9.01 -33.56 -4.00
CA PRO A 300 -7.59 -33.76 -4.22
C PRO A 300 -6.69 -32.86 -3.36
N PHE A 301 -7.08 -31.58 -3.11
CA PHE A 301 -6.27 -30.65 -2.37
C PHE A 301 -6.20 -30.90 -0.86
N ARG A 302 -6.99 -31.82 -0.30
CA ARG A 302 -6.81 -32.29 1.10
C ARG A 302 -5.54 -33.12 1.26
N ASP A 303 -5.08 -33.79 0.20
CA ASP A 303 -3.84 -34.56 0.22
C ASP A 303 -2.61 -33.66 0.03
N LEU A 304 -1.71 -33.68 1.01
CA LEU A 304 -0.47 -32.90 0.95
C LEU A 304 0.39 -33.23 -0.30
N ARG A 305 0.38 -34.50 -0.74
CA ARG A 305 1.12 -34.92 -1.94
C ARG A 305 0.62 -34.22 -3.19
N VAL A 306 -0.68 -33.95 -3.29
CA VAL A 306 -1.26 -33.18 -4.41
C VAL A 306 -0.81 -31.71 -4.32
N ARG A 307 -0.80 -31.09 -3.13
CA ARG A 307 -0.31 -29.71 -2.98
C ARG A 307 1.20 -29.62 -3.27
N GLN A 308 1.98 -30.62 -2.88
CA GLN A 308 3.39 -30.75 -3.26
C GLN A 308 3.56 -30.90 -4.79
N ALA A 309 2.71 -31.69 -5.44
CA ALA A 309 2.73 -31.84 -6.89
C ALA A 309 2.45 -30.50 -7.60
N VAL A 310 1.47 -29.71 -7.11
CA VAL A 310 1.25 -28.36 -7.62
C VAL A 310 2.51 -27.50 -7.47
N ALA A 311 3.14 -27.51 -6.30
CA ALA A 311 4.35 -26.70 -6.06
C ALA A 311 5.53 -27.13 -6.95
N HIS A 312 5.78 -28.44 -7.12
CA HIS A 312 6.84 -28.98 -7.99
C HIS A 312 6.56 -28.73 -9.49
N ALA A 313 5.31 -28.53 -9.90
CA ALA A 313 4.93 -28.25 -11.28
C ALA A 313 5.26 -26.80 -11.72
N LEU A 314 5.57 -25.90 -10.79
CA LEU A 314 5.75 -24.47 -11.07
C LEU A 314 7.23 -24.14 -11.36
N ASP A 315 7.55 -23.83 -12.63
CA ASP A 315 8.84 -23.22 -13.00
C ASP A 315 8.76 -21.69 -12.79
N LEU A 316 9.02 -21.27 -11.53
CA LEU A 316 8.98 -19.86 -11.16
C LEU A 316 10.09 -19.02 -11.81
N ASP A 317 11.23 -19.65 -12.15
CA ASP A 317 12.31 -18.95 -12.84
C ASP A 317 11.98 -18.74 -14.33
N ALA A 318 11.32 -19.70 -14.99
CA ALA A 318 10.77 -19.48 -16.32
C ALA A 318 9.66 -18.44 -16.30
N LEU A 319 8.74 -18.50 -15.34
CA LEU A 319 7.68 -17.48 -15.15
C LEU A 319 8.28 -16.08 -15.06
N ARG A 320 9.32 -15.90 -14.25
CA ARG A 320 10.04 -14.62 -14.13
C ARG A 320 10.60 -14.16 -15.47
N ARG A 321 11.32 -15.04 -16.17
CA ARG A 321 12.00 -14.66 -17.43
C ARG A 321 11.03 -14.35 -18.57
N THR A 322 9.97 -15.14 -18.72
CA THR A 322 9.08 -15.07 -19.89
C THR A 322 7.87 -14.17 -19.64
N THR A 323 7.01 -14.54 -18.71
CA THR A 323 5.73 -13.87 -18.43
C THR A 323 5.93 -12.54 -17.71
N LEU A 324 6.71 -12.57 -16.62
CA LEU A 324 6.94 -11.38 -15.79
C LEU A 324 8.04 -10.46 -16.36
N ARG A 325 8.76 -10.87 -17.41
CA ARG A 325 9.81 -10.06 -18.07
C ARG A 325 10.82 -9.48 -17.06
N GLY A 326 11.16 -10.24 -16.03
CA GLY A 326 12.04 -9.83 -14.93
C GLY A 326 11.32 -9.14 -13.75
N GLN A 327 10.06 -8.73 -13.91
CA GLN A 327 9.31 -7.95 -12.90
C GLN A 327 8.67 -8.84 -11.81
N GLY A 328 9.47 -9.70 -11.21
CA GLY A 328 9.09 -10.56 -10.11
C GLY A 328 10.29 -11.24 -9.47
N VAL A 329 10.26 -11.43 -8.17
CA VAL A 329 11.28 -12.15 -7.41
C VAL A 329 10.67 -13.47 -6.92
N PRO A 330 11.02 -14.64 -7.52
CA PRO A 330 10.51 -15.92 -7.08
C PRO A 330 10.79 -16.16 -5.60
N THR A 331 9.80 -16.65 -4.85
CA THR A 331 9.85 -16.77 -3.38
C THR A 331 9.15 -18.02 -2.87
N GLY A 332 9.54 -18.48 -1.69
CA GLY A 332 8.83 -19.46 -0.87
C GLY A 332 8.12 -18.83 0.34
N SER A 333 8.13 -17.49 0.47
CA SER A 333 7.58 -16.77 1.60
C SER A 333 6.27 -16.04 1.25
N MET A 334 5.34 -16.01 2.20
CA MET A 334 4.06 -15.28 2.09
C MET A 334 4.21 -13.77 2.25
N TRP A 335 5.40 -13.27 2.62
CA TRP A 335 5.73 -11.85 2.76
C TRP A 335 7.19 -11.57 2.42
N THR A 336 7.49 -10.32 2.13
CA THR A 336 8.80 -9.86 1.67
C THR A 336 9.79 -9.66 2.82
N GLN A 337 11.06 -9.50 2.48
CA GLN A 337 12.15 -9.22 3.44
C GLN A 337 11.97 -7.91 4.25
N TYR A 338 11.07 -7.03 3.82
CA TYR A 338 10.78 -5.78 4.54
C TYR A 338 9.84 -5.98 5.73
N VAL A 339 9.21 -7.16 5.83
CA VAL A 339 8.21 -7.47 6.86
C VAL A 339 8.89 -8.10 8.08
N ASN A 340 8.60 -7.56 9.26
CA ASN A 340 9.04 -8.17 10.51
C ASN A 340 8.54 -9.62 10.61
N GLY A 341 9.48 -10.55 10.88
CA GLY A 341 9.22 -11.99 10.87
C GLY A 341 9.65 -12.73 9.60
N TRP A 342 10.16 -12.02 8.56
CA TRP A 342 10.79 -12.67 7.44
C TRP A 342 12.12 -13.32 7.86
N SER A 343 12.45 -14.44 7.22
CA SER A 343 13.77 -15.06 7.33
C SER A 343 14.12 -15.78 6.04
N GLN A 344 15.40 -15.81 5.70
CA GLN A 344 15.91 -16.48 4.50
C GLN A 344 15.64 -17.99 4.54
N ASP A 345 15.70 -18.61 5.71
CA ASP A 345 15.43 -20.04 5.87
C ASP A 345 13.97 -20.40 5.59
N ALA A 346 13.03 -19.51 5.93
CA ALA A 346 11.61 -19.70 5.65
C ALA A 346 11.24 -19.36 4.19
N ASP A 347 12.11 -18.66 3.47
CA ASP A 347 11.92 -18.29 2.06
C ASP A 347 12.48 -19.34 1.08
N ARG A 348 12.42 -20.60 1.45
CA ARG A 348 12.87 -21.70 0.58
C ARG A 348 11.76 -22.12 -0.37
N ARG A 349 12.02 -22.01 -1.67
CA ARG A 349 11.11 -22.45 -2.73
C ARG A 349 11.13 -23.97 -2.88
N THR A 350 9.97 -24.55 -3.21
CA THR A 350 9.91 -25.91 -3.75
C THR A 350 10.63 -25.93 -5.11
N PRO A 351 11.58 -26.83 -5.35
CA PRO A 351 12.25 -26.97 -6.65
C PRO A 351 11.27 -27.36 -7.75
N TYR A 352 11.44 -26.79 -8.95
CA TYR A 352 10.72 -27.22 -10.13
C TYR A 352 11.15 -28.66 -10.50
N ASP A 353 10.23 -29.60 -10.44
CA ASP A 353 10.44 -31.02 -10.76
C ASP A 353 9.12 -31.63 -11.24
N PRO A 354 8.81 -31.55 -12.56
CA PRO A 354 7.57 -32.07 -13.10
C PRO A 354 7.47 -33.60 -13.04
N ASP A 355 8.58 -34.33 -12.98
CA ASP A 355 8.57 -35.77 -12.83
C ASP A 355 8.16 -36.15 -11.41
N ARG A 356 8.73 -35.48 -10.41
CA ARG A 356 8.28 -35.62 -9.01
C ARG A 356 6.82 -35.25 -8.83
N ALA A 357 6.36 -34.18 -9.51
CA ALA A 357 4.95 -33.79 -9.48
C ALA A 357 4.02 -34.92 -9.99
N ARG A 358 4.38 -35.56 -11.12
CA ARG A 358 3.61 -36.70 -11.66
C ARG A 358 3.63 -37.90 -10.73
N ALA A 359 4.81 -38.21 -10.15
CA ALA A 359 4.94 -39.27 -9.17
C ALA A 359 4.04 -39.07 -7.96
N LEU A 360 4.04 -37.84 -7.37
CA LEU A 360 3.20 -37.49 -6.25
C LEU A 360 1.69 -37.58 -6.56
N LEU A 361 1.28 -37.17 -7.77
CA LEU A 361 -0.12 -37.33 -8.21
C LEU A 361 -0.49 -38.81 -8.31
N THR A 362 0.39 -39.65 -8.84
CA THR A 362 0.18 -41.11 -8.91
C THR A 362 0.08 -41.72 -7.52
N GLU A 363 1.01 -41.39 -6.61
CA GLU A 363 1.00 -41.84 -5.21
C GLU A 363 -0.29 -41.39 -4.46
N ALA A 364 -0.85 -40.22 -4.81
CA ALA A 364 -2.09 -39.71 -4.26
C ALA A 364 -3.37 -40.32 -4.91
N GLY A 365 -3.20 -41.20 -5.92
CA GLY A 365 -4.30 -41.85 -6.62
C GLY A 365 -4.90 -41.06 -7.79
N TYR A 366 -4.09 -40.17 -8.38
CA TYR A 366 -4.45 -39.36 -9.56
C TYR A 366 -3.43 -39.53 -10.71
N PRO A 367 -3.16 -40.77 -11.21
CA PRO A 367 -2.14 -41.01 -12.22
C PRO A 367 -2.39 -40.29 -13.55
N ASN A 368 -3.66 -39.97 -13.86
CA ASN A 368 -4.07 -39.22 -15.04
C ASN A 368 -4.38 -37.74 -14.73
N GLY A 369 -4.02 -37.28 -13.53
CA GLY A 369 -4.37 -35.95 -13.04
C GLY A 369 -5.86 -35.76 -12.80
N PHE A 370 -6.31 -34.51 -12.82
CA PHE A 370 -7.71 -34.13 -12.63
C PHE A 370 -7.98 -32.72 -13.19
N SER A 371 -9.27 -32.35 -13.33
CA SER A 371 -9.67 -31.00 -13.69
C SER A 371 -10.15 -30.21 -12.46
N VAL A 372 -9.92 -28.88 -12.45
CA VAL A 372 -10.37 -27.98 -11.39
C VAL A 372 -10.60 -26.58 -11.93
N PRO A 373 -11.69 -25.87 -11.52
CA PRO A 373 -11.84 -24.44 -11.80
C PRO A 373 -10.72 -23.63 -11.14
N PHE A 374 -10.16 -22.67 -11.89
CA PHE A 374 -9.10 -21.80 -11.43
C PHE A 374 -9.50 -20.33 -11.60
N ASP A 375 -9.66 -19.61 -10.50
CA ASP A 375 -10.12 -18.23 -10.47
C ASP A 375 -8.96 -17.27 -10.26
N CYS A 376 -8.88 -16.21 -11.09
CA CYS A 376 -7.92 -15.13 -10.93
C CYS A 376 -8.58 -13.77 -11.16
N PRO A 377 -8.09 -12.69 -10.53
CA PRO A 377 -8.56 -11.35 -10.85
C PRO A 377 -7.91 -10.82 -12.13
N THR A 378 -8.60 -9.93 -12.82
CA THR A 378 -8.05 -9.17 -13.95
C THR A 378 -6.97 -8.19 -13.47
N GLY A 379 -5.94 -7.98 -14.28
CA GLY A 379 -4.90 -6.96 -14.06
C GLY A 379 -3.48 -7.51 -13.97
N THR A 380 -2.74 -7.17 -12.93
CA THR A 380 -1.27 -7.29 -12.88
C THR A 380 -0.73 -8.72 -12.96
N TYR A 381 -1.52 -9.76 -12.69
CA TYR A 381 -1.04 -11.15 -12.64
C TYR A 381 -1.94 -12.19 -13.32
N ASP A 382 -2.87 -11.76 -14.16
CA ASP A 382 -3.69 -12.67 -14.98
C ASP A 382 -2.84 -13.47 -16.00
N GLU A 383 -1.82 -12.84 -16.61
CA GLU A 383 -0.85 -13.55 -17.44
C GLU A 383 -0.07 -14.63 -16.66
N ALA A 384 0.26 -14.35 -15.39
CA ALA A 384 0.90 -15.34 -14.52
C ALA A 384 -0.04 -16.52 -14.24
N CYS A 385 -1.35 -16.27 -14.03
CA CYS A 385 -2.34 -17.34 -13.87
C CYS A 385 -2.46 -18.21 -15.13
N GLN A 386 -2.41 -17.61 -16.34
CA GLN A 386 -2.40 -18.36 -17.59
C GLN A 386 -1.16 -19.26 -17.70
N ALA A 387 0.01 -18.73 -17.35
CA ALA A 387 1.25 -19.52 -17.35
C ALA A 387 1.18 -20.67 -16.34
N VAL A 388 0.64 -20.44 -15.14
CA VAL A 388 0.43 -21.47 -14.10
C VAL A 388 -0.49 -22.58 -14.62
N ALA A 389 -1.62 -22.25 -15.25
CA ALA A 389 -2.53 -23.24 -15.83
C ALA A 389 -1.80 -24.12 -16.89
N GLY A 390 -0.96 -23.50 -17.72
CA GLY A 390 -0.14 -24.21 -18.69
C GLY A 390 0.93 -25.14 -18.06
N MET A 391 1.55 -24.70 -16.95
CA MET A 391 2.53 -25.53 -16.21
C MET A 391 1.85 -26.73 -15.55
N LEU A 392 0.70 -26.53 -14.92
CA LEU A 392 -0.09 -27.60 -14.29
C LEU A 392 -0.60 -28.63 -15.29
N ALA A 393 -1.00 -28.20 -16.49
CA ALA A 393 -1.44 -29.11 -17.56
C ALA A 393 -0.35 -30.12 -17.96
N ARG A 394 0.94 -29.74 -17.91
CA ARG A 394 2.08 -30.62 -18.23
C ARG A 394 2.22 -31.80 -17.27
N VAL A 395 1.68 -31.70 -16.08
CA VAL A 395 1.70 -32.76 -15.07
C VAL A 395 0.34 -33.44 -14.89
N GLY A 396 -0.66 -33.08 -15.72
CA GLY A 396 -2.00 -33.69 -15.74
C GLY A 396 -3.07 -32.91 -14.94
N ILE A 397 -2.74 -31.79 -14.28
CA ILE A 397 -3.74 -30.97 -13.60
C ILE A 397 -4.31 -29.95 -14.60
N ARG A 398 -5.57 -30.15 -14.99
CA ARG A 398 -6.28 -29.29 -15.96
C ARG A 398 -7.00 -28.15 -15.22
N ALA A 399 -6.28 -27.07 -14.96
CA ALA A 399 -6.81 -25.88 -14.31
C ALA A 399 -7.58 -25.03 -15.34
N THR A 400 -8.94 -25.00 -15.23
CA THR A 400 -9.80 -24.19 -16.13
C THR A 400 -9.85 -22.76 -15.62
N LEU A 401 -9.06 -21.88 -16.24
CA LEU A 401 -8.89 -20.50 -15.80
C LEU A 401 -10.10 -19.62 -16.14
N THR A 402 -10.58 -18.88 -15.16
CA THR A 402 -11.58 -17.81 -15.28
C THR A 402 -11.01 -16.53 -14.70
N ILE A 403 -10.97 -15.45 -15.50
CA ILE A 403 -10.52 -14.14 -15.05
C ILE A 403 -11.73 -13.29 -14.66
N HIS A 404 -11.73 -12.76 -13.45
CA HIS A 404 -12.82 -11.95 -12.89
C HIS A 404 -12.40 -10.50 -12.69
N PRO A 405 -13.32 -9.52 -12.87
CA PRO A 405 -13.08 -8.16 -12.38
C PRO A 405 -12.73 -8.16 -10.89
N ASN A 406 -11.78 -7.32 -10.46
CA ASN A 406 -11.25 -7.31 -9.08
C ASN A 406 -12.32 -7.27 -7.98
N ALA A 407 -13.38 -6.45 -8.16
CA ALA A 407 -14.47 -6.35 -7.19
C ALA A 407 -15.26 -7.67 -7.06
N VAL A 408 -15.54 -8.33 -8.19
CA VAL A 408 -16.23 -9.63 -8.23
C VAL A 408 -15.35 -10.71 -7.59
N PHE A 409 -14.08 -10.78 -7.98
CA PHE A 409 -13.13 -11.74 -7.44
C PHE A 409 -13.00 -11.61 -5.91
N SER A 410 -12.85 -10.37 -5.39
CA SER A 410 -12.75 -10.12 -3.96
C SER A 410 -13.99 -10.57 -3.19
N GLN A 411 -15.19 -10.42 -3.77
CA GLN A 411 -16.43 -10.93 -3.16
C GLN A 411 -16.44 -12.46 -3.15
N ARG A 412 -16.06 -13.12 -4.26
CA ARG A 412 -15.98 -14.58 -4.36
C ARG A 412 -15.02 -15.16 -3.32
N VAL A 413 -13.83 -14.56 -3.17
CA VAL A 413 -12.83 -14.95 -2.14
C VAL A 413 -13.44 -14.87 -0.74
N ARG A 414 -14.09 -13.74 -0.39
CA ARG A 414 -14.72 -13.58 0.93
C ARG A 414 -15.87 -14.56 1.19
N ARG A 415 -16.57 -15.00 0.14
CA ARG A 415 -17.64 -16.02 0.21
C ARG A 415 -17.09 -17.45 0.11
N GLN A 416 -15.77 -17.64 0.00
CA GLN A 416 -15.14 -18.95 -0.17
C GLN A 416 -15.64 -19.73 -1.40
N GLU A 417 -15.93 -19.07 -2.48
CA GLU A 417 -16.40 -19.72 -3.71
C GLU A 417 -15.30 -20.40 -4.54
N PRO A 418 -14.05 -19.82 -4.64
CA PRO A 418 -12.99 -20.40 -5.48
C PRO A 418 -12.52 -21.77 -4.99
N MET A 419 -12.31 -22.70 -5.91
CA MET A 419 -11.73 -24.02 -5.62
C MET A 419 -10.21 -24.04 -5.72
N PHE A 420 -9.67 -23.32 -6.70
CA PHE A 420 -8.27 -23.02 -6.88
C PHE A 420 -8.14 -21.56 -7.35
N TYR A 421 -7.22 -20.78 -6.83
CA TYR A 421 -7.18 -19.35 -7.13
C TYR A 421 -5.80 -18.74 -6.97
N GLY A 422 -5.55 -17.68 -7.77
CA GLY A 422 -4.40 -16.79 -7.60
C GLY A 422 -4.78 -15.52 -6.87
N LEU A 423 -3.99 -15.10 -5.88
CA LEU A 423 -4.20 -13.87 -5.12
C LEU A 423 -2.87 -13.17 -4.84
N SER A 424 -2.90 -11.85 -4.66
CA SER A 424 -1.77 -11.11 -4.13
C SER A 424 -2.10 -10.45 -2.80
N TRP A 425 -1.10 -10.33 -1.93
CA TRP A 425 -1.27 -9.76 -0.61
C TRP A 425 -0.13 -8.83 -0.24
N GLY A 426 -0.46 -7.60 0.14
CA GLY A 426 0.47 -6.63 0.69
C GLY A 426 0.35 -6.57 2.22
N VAL A 427 1.43 -6.18 2.89
CA VAL A 427 1.50 -6.09 4.36
C VAL A 427 1.69 -4.64 4.80
N PRO A 428 0.62 -3.84 4.90
CA PRO A 428 0.72 -2.40 5.16
C PRO A 428 1.28 -2.04 6.54
N THR A 429 1.20 -2.96 7.51
CA THR A 429 1.80 -2.81 8.84
C THR A 429 3.29 -3.16 8.86
N PHE A 430 3.81 -3.79 7.79
CA PHE A 430 5.16 -4.36 7.74
C PHE A 430 5.45 -5.35 8.89
N ASP A 431 4.40 -5.97 9.40
CA ASP A 431 4.46 -7.03 10.42
C ASP A 431 3.70 -8.26 9.95
N ALA A 432 4.30 -9.43 10.05
CA ALA A 432 3.76 -10.69 9.56
C ALA A 432 2.43 -11.09 10.21
N SER A 433 2.14 -10.62 11.44
CA SER A 433 0.87 -10.90 12.13
C SER A 433 -0.35 -10.51 11.30
N TYR A 434 -0.23 -9.46 10.47
CA TYR A 434 -1.27 -9.05 9.53
C TYR A 434 -1.63 -10.15 8.53
N THR A 435 -0.63 -10.80 7.92
CA THR A 435 -0.83 -11.90 6.97
C THR A 435 -1.25 -13.18 7.68
N LEU A 436 -0.62 -13.49 8.81
CA LEU A 436 -0.96 -14.66 9.62
C LEU A 436 -2.45 -14.67 9.98
N ARG A 437 -2.99 -13.53 10.41
CA ARG A 437 -4.40 -13.40 10.79
C ARG A 437 -5.34 -13.28 9.60
N ALA A 438 -5.05 -12.45 8.62
CA ALA A 438 -5.98 -12.15 7.53
C ALA A 438 -6.07 -13.26 6.49
N VAL A 439 -4.98 -14.02 6.26
CA VAL A 439 -4.84 -14.97 5.16
C VAL A 439 -4.65 -16.41 5.65
N MET A 440 -3.85 -16.63 6.71
CA MET A 440 -3.34 -17.97 7.05
C MET A 440 -4.09 -18.61 8.22
N ALA A 441 -4.71 -17.84 9.12
CA ALA A 441 -5.49 -18.37 10.25
C ALA A 441 -6.69 -19.20 9.78
N SER A 442 -7.16 -20.11 10.64
CA SER A 442 -8.44 -20.80 10.43
C SER A 442 -9.61 -19.82 10.51
N ARG A 443 -10.58 -19.93 9.61
CA ARG A 443 -11.69 -18.95 9.49
C ARG A 443 -12.65 -18.90 10.69
N SER A 444 -12.63 -19.89 11.55
CA SER A 444 -13.49 -19.97 12.75
C SER A 444 -13.04 -19.08 13.91
N VAL A 445 -11.84 -18.49 13.84
CA VAL A 445 -11.24 -17.78 14.98
C VAL A 445 -11.55 -16.28 14.89
N GLY A 446 -12.58 -15.82 15.62
CA GLY A 446 -12.80 -14.40 15.92
C GLY A 446 -12.93 -13.45 14.72
N GLY A 447 -13.47 -13.90 13.58
CA GLY A 447 -13.59 -13.10 12.36
C GLY A 447 -12.28 -12.94 11.58
N ALA A 448 -11.21 -13.63 12.01
CA ALA A 448 -9.94 -13.71 11.30
C ALA A 448 -10.09 -14.45 9.95
N ALA A 449 -9.03 -14.40 9.15
CA ALA A 449 -8.88 -15.15 7.91
C ALA A 449 -9.98 -14.92 6.84
N THR A 450 -10.47 -13.70 6.74
CA THR A 450 -11.46 -13.32 5.71
C THR A 450 -10.96 -13.63 4.29
N TRP A 451 -9.64 -13.70 4.10
CA TRP A 451 -8.99 -13.94 2.83
C TRP A 451 -8.45 -15.38 2.66
N ASN A 452 -8.67 -16.25 3.64
CA ASN A 452 -8.41 -17.69 3.52
C ASN A 452 -9.59 -18.38 2.82
N ALA A 453 -9.73 -18.16 1.52
CA ALA A 453 -10.80 -18.81 0.75
C ALA A 453 -10.55 -20.31 0.57
N GLY A 454 -9.31 -20.74 0.69
CA GLY A 454 -8.91 -22.16 0.61
C GLY A 454 -9.32 -23.00 1.81
N GLY A 455 -9.71 -22.36 2.93
CA GLY A 455 -10.13 -23.07 4.13
C GLY A 455 -9.04 -23.91 4.78
N TRP A 456 -7.75 -23.60 4.50
CA TRP A 456 -6.65 -24.24 5.23
C TRP A 456 -6.79 -23.97 6.73
N SER A 457 -6.57 -24.98 7.55
CA SER A 457 -6.64 -24.88 9.00
C SER A 457 -5.61 -25.75 9.67
N ASN A 458 -5.05 -25.28 10.79
CA ASN A 458 -4.12 -26.02 11.62
C ASN A 458 -4.19 -25.52 13.05
N ALA A 459 -4.57 -26.39 13.99
CA ALA A 459 -4.78 -26.01 15.39
C ALA A 459 -3.48 -25.55 16.09
N GLU A 460 -2.33 -26.14 15.74
CA GLU A 460 -1.02 -25.73 16.29
C GLU A 460 -0.65 -24.33 15.79
N PHE A 461 -0.90 -24.03 14.50
CA PHE A 461 -0.72 -22.70 13.93
C PHE A 461 -1.61 -21.68 14.64
N ASP A 462 -2.91 -21.97 14.78
CA ASP A 462 -3.86 -21.05 15.41
C ASP A 462 -3.52 -20.77 16.88
N ALA A 463 -2.96 -21.75 17.59
CA ALA A 463 -2.49 -21.58 18.98
C ALA A 463 -1.28 -20.64 19.10
N LEU A 464 -0.51 -20.43 18.04
CA LEU A 464 0.59 -19.46 18.02
C LEU A 464 0.12 -18.02 17.90
N LEU A 465 -1.02 -17.77 17.25
CA LEU A 465 -1.47 -16.41 16.94
C LEU A 465 -1.64 -15.51 18.19
N PRO A 466 -2.38 -15.91 19.23
CA PRO A 466 -2.50 -15.09 20.45
C PRO A 466 -1.16 -14.91 21.17
N ARG A 467 -0.23 -15.86 21.07
CA ARG A 467 1.13 -15.74 21.62
C ARG A 467 1.95 -14.71 20.84
N ILE A 468 1.85 -14.70 19.50
CA ILE A 468 2.51 -13.71 18.63
C ILE A 468 2.00 -12.30 18.94
N ASP A 469 0.70 -12.15 19.19
CA ASP A 469 0.09 -10.84 19.46
C ASP A 469 0.44 -10.30 20.83
N SER A 470 0.62 -11.19 21.83
CA SER A 470 0.90 -10.78 23.20
C SER A 470 2.39 -10.69 23.54
N GLU A 471 3.27 -11.26 22.71
CA GLU A 471 4.71 -11.28 22.97
C GLU A 471 5.34 -9.89 22.78
N GLN A 472 5.97 -9.37 23.83
CA GLN A 472 6.58 -8.06 23.88
C GLN A 472 8.07 -8.05 23.52
N ASP A 473 8.77 -9.17 23.76
CA ASP A 473 10.16 -9.29 23.33
C ASP A 473 10.23 -9.47 21.80
N PRO A 474 10.89 -8.56 21.07
CA PRO A 474 10.90 -8.62 19.62
C PRO A 474 11.55 -9.88 19.03
N GLU A 475 12.56 -10.46 19.71
CA GLU A 475 13.22 -11.68 19.20
C GLU A 475 12.38 -12.92 19.48
N ALA A 476 11.82 -13.05 20.68
CA ALA A 476 10.88 -14.12 21.03
C ALA A 476 9.68 -14.10 20.06
N ARG A 477 9.14 -12.91 19.78
CA ARG A 477 8.03 -12.71 18.85
C ARG A 477 8.40 -13.14 17.42
N ARG A 478 9.57 -12.74 16.93
CA ARG A 478 10.07 -13.22 15.61
C ARG A 478 10.24 -14.74 15.59
N GLY A 479 10.66 -15.34 16.72
CA GLY A 479 10.73 -16.79 16.88
C GLY A 479 9.38 -17.48 16.67
N LEU A 480 8.33 -16.98 17.32
CA LEU A 480 6.96 -17.47 17.15
C LEU A 480 6.43 -17.31 15.73
N ILE A 481 6.69 -16.16 15.09
CA ILE A 481 6.31 -15.90 13.68
C ILE A 481 7.00 -16.91 12.75
N ARG A 482 8.29 -17.16 12.94
CA ARG A 482 9.04 -18.17 12.14
C ARG A 482 8.46 -19.57 12.34
N GLN A 483 8.08 -19.94 13.57
CA GLN A 483 7.43 -21.22 13.84
C GLN A 483 6.10 -21.36 13.09
N ALA A 484 5.24 -20.33 13.16
CA ALA A 484 3.97 -20.30 12.43
C ALA A 484 4.17 -20.41 10.91
N HIS A 485 5.14 -19.67 10.36
CA HIS A 485 5.47 -19.72 8.93
C HIS A 485 5.97 -21.10 8.50
N ALA A 486 6.84 -21.72 9.30
CA ALA A 486 7.35 -23.06 9.03
C ALA A 486 6.25 -24.14 9.01
N LEU A 487 5.31 -24.09 9.95
CA LEU A 487 4.13 -24.98 9.97
C LEU A 487 3.28 -24.82 8.71
N HIS A 488 3.00 -23.59 8.32
CA HIS A 488 2.22 -23.31 7.11
C HIS A 488 2.94 -23.79 5.84
N ASN A 489 4.24 -23.52 5.70
CA ASN A 489 5.03 -23.92 4.55
C ASN A 489 5.18 -25.44 4.45
N ALA A 490 5.36 -26.15 5.58
CA ALA A 490 5.43 -27.61 5.61
C ALA A 490 4.14 -28.27 5.09
N GLN A 491 3.01 -27.62 5.26
CA GLN A 491 1.70 -28.11 4.82
C GLN A 491 1.23 -27.51 3.49
N LEU A 492 1.98 -26.55 2.93
CA LEU A 492 1.58 -25.83 1.71
C LEU A 492 0.12 -25.35 1.78
N GLY A 493 -0.22 -24.68 2.87
CA GLY A 493 -1.55 -24.08 3.05
C GLY A 493 -1.90 -23.12 1.91
N HIS A 494 -0.91 -22.35 1.49
CA HIS A 494 -0.85 -21.57 0.26
C HIS A 494 0.51 -21.82 -0.41
N ILE A 495 0.63 -21.58 -1.72
CA ILE A 495 1.88 -21.72 -2.46
C ILE A 495 2.34 -20.33 -2.90
N PRO A 496 3.35 -19.73 -2.23
CA PRO A 496 3.96 -18.48 -2.69
C PRO A 496 4.60 -18.67 -4.06
N MET A 497 4.49 -17.65 -4.91
CA MET A 497 5.09 -17.69 -6.25
C MET A 497 6.20 -16.67 -6.41
N TYR A 498 5.87 -15.39 -6.24
CA TYR A 498 6.85 -14.33 -6.40
C TYR A 498 6.41 -13.06 -5.64
N HIS A 499 7.40 -12.27 -5.23
CA HIS A 499 7.19 -10.90 -4.82
C HIS A 499 7.11 -10.00 -6.05
N MET A 500 6.15 -9.09 -6.06
CA MET A 500 5.97 -8.17 -7.18
C MET A 500 7.09 -7.14 -7.24
N MET A 501 7.53 -6.84 -8.46
CA MET A 501 8.35 -5.67 -8.75
C MET A 501 7.45 -4.57 -9.29
N ILE A 502 7.72 -3.32 -8.90
CA ILE A 502 6.96 -2.17 -9.37
C ILE A 502 7.91 -1.19 -10.06
N PRO A 503 7.87 -1.09 -11.38
CA PRO A 503 8.64 -0.08 -12.07
C PRO A 503 7.94 1.28 -12.01
N TRP A 504 8.67 2.30 -11.57
CA TRP A 504 8.33 3.71 -11.73
C TRP A 504 9.22 4.30 -12.82
N ALA A 505 8.73 5.29 -13.55
CA ALA A 505 9.56 5.99 -14.51
C ALA A 505 9.46 7.50 -14.31
N HIS A 506 10.60 8.18 -14.40
CA HIS A 506 10.66 9.63 -14.25
C HIS A 506 11.66 10.26 -15.22
N ARG A 507 11.55 11.56 -15.43
CA ARG A 507 12.51 12.34 -16.21
C ARG A 507 13.84 12.45 -15.47
N THR A 508 14.94 12.52 -16.22
CA THR A 508 16.22 13.02 -15.68
C THR A 508 15.98 14.42 -15.12
N GLY A 509 16.61 14.77 -14.03
CA GLY A 509 16.31 16.01 -13.31
C GLY A 509 15.24 15.87 -12.22
N VAL A 510 14.67 14.68 -12.03
CA VAL A 510 13.84 14.33 -10.87
C VAL A 510 14.61 13.34 -10.02
N THR A 511 14.83 13.68 -8.76
CA THR A 511 15.36 12.74 -7.76
C THR A 511 14.22 12.25 -6.90
N VAL A 512 13.96 10.95 -6.92
CA VAL A 512 12.94 10.26 -6.14
C VAL A 512 13.44 8.89 -5.70
N ALA A 513 13.15 8.48 -4.48
CA ALA A 513 13.47 7.15 -3.95
C ALA A 513 12.33 6.17 -4.24
N HIS A 514 12.68 4.98 -4.77
CA HIS A 514 11.72 3.88 -4.87
C HIS A 514 11.44 3.31 -3.48
N ARG A 515 10.18 3.01 -3.19
CA ARG A 515 9.76 2.50 -1.87
C ARG A 515 8.92 1.24 -2.02
N ALA A 516 9.19 0.24 -1.17
CA ALA A 516 8.46 -1.03 -1.21
C ALA A 516 7.00 -0.93 -0.70
N ASP A 517 6.64 0.16 -0.02
CA ASP A 517 5.24 0.47 0.32
C ASP A 517 4.45 1.09 -0.85
N ASN A 518 5.11 1.23 -2.01
CA ASN A 518 4.56 1.84 -3.22
C ASN A 518 4.04 3.28 -3.01
N GLN A 519 4.59 4.00 -2.02
CA GLN A 519 4.24 5.39 -1.71
C GLN A 519 5.30 6.35 -2.27
N VAL A 520 4.85 7.45 -2.85
CA VAL A 520 5.71 8.53 -3.33
C VAL A 520 5.68 9.67 -2.31
N GLN A 521 6.82 9.94 -1.68
CA GLN A 521 6.98 11.02 -0.70
C GLN A 521 7.33 12.33 -1.42
N VAL A 522 6.31 13.09 -1.85
CA VAL A 522 6.51 14.31 -2.66
C VAL A 522 7.35 15.36 -1.93
N ARG A 523 7.27 15.42 -0.60
CA ARG A 523 8.07 16.32 0.25
C ARG A 523 9.58 16.10 0.12
N GLU A 524 10.01 14.91 -0.34
CA GLU A 524 11.42 14.50 -0.48
C GLU A 524 11.94 14.62 -1.92
N ILE A 525 11.04 14.85 -2.89
CA ILE A 525 11.42 14.96 -4.31
C ILE A 525 12.21 16.24 -4.56
N ARG A 526 13.32 16.10 -5.29
CA ARG A 526 14.10 17.24 -5.82
C ARG A 526 13.94 17.33 -7.32
N LEU A 527 13.74 18.55 -7.76
CA LEU A 527 13.79 18.96 -9.16
C LEU A 527 15.06 19.79 -9.37
N ASP A 528 15.84 19.50 -10.43
CA ASP A 528 17.06 20.22 -10.77
C ASP A 528 16.79 21.68 -11.13
#